data_60a2affbc224c13b0c400981edd4e13f
#
_entry.id   60a2affbc224c13b0c400981edd4e13f
#
_cell.length_a   1.000
_cell.length_b   1.000
_cell.length_c   1.000
_cell.angle_alpha   90.00
_cell.angle_beta   90.00
_cell.angle_gamma   90.00
#
_symmetry.space_group_name_H-M   'P 1'
#
loop_
_entity.id
_entity.type
_entity.pdbx_description
1 polymer ?
#
loop_
_entity_poly.entity_id
_entity_poly.type
_entity_poly.pdbx_seq_one_letter_code
_entity_poly.pdbx_strand_id
1 'polypeptide(L)'
;MIAGVPYDKVTISMETKVYPVIWHEDRVLLIDQTRLSHEYAIVEIKRYEDMARAIATMIVRGAPAIGIAAAYGMYLGARDIQKSDRDGFLAELKGVAEILGNTRPTAVNLFWAIERMLKTARETSVSVSEIPQVLLAAAQQIQAEDLNTCQAIGDHGLAVLPKTPEQLNILTHCNTGSLATAGYGTALGVIRSCKAAQRLGRVYADETRPRLQGAKLTTWECVQDQIPVTLIADNMAAHCMKLGLIHAAIVGADRIAANGDTANKIGTYNVALVARAHNIPFFVAAPLSTVDFRLQSGEGIPIEERDPKEVYQIGSTAICPPGVEFYNPAFDVTPAELITAIITEHGAVAPGDLKNLMVHQC
;
A
#
# COMPACT_ATOMS: atom_id res chain seq x y z
N MET A 1 -18.83 18.43 -12.06
CA MET A 1 -18.54 19.46 -11.03
C MET A 1 -19.38 19.09 -9.81
N ILE A 2 -18.75 18.48 -8.78
CA ILE A 2 -19.38 18.30 -7.46
C ILE A 2 -18.67 19.29 -6.57
N ALA A 3 -19.43 20.31 -6.18
CA ALA A 3 -18.96 21.38 -5.33
C ALA A 3 -18.83 20.94 -3.88
N GLY A 4 -17.73 21.31 -3.24
CA GLY A 4 -17.69 21.82 -1.89
C GLY A 4 -17.54 20.84 -0.73
N VAL A 5 -16.33 20.28 -0.56
CA VAL A 5 -15.74 20.23 0.77
C VAL A 5 -14.52 21.14 0.72
N PRO A 6 -14.45 22.22 1.48
CA PRO A 6 -13.31 23.13 1.44
C PRO A 6 -12.09 22.43 2.07
N TYR A 7 -11.08 22.21 1.25
CA TYR A 7 -9.73 21.87 1.71
C TYR A 7 -9.08 23.14 2.28
N ASP A 8 -9.43 23.53 3.49
CA ASP A 8 -8.76 24.62 4.16
C ASP A 8 -7.58 24.12 5.01
N LYS A 9 -6.41 24.42 4.45
CA LYS A 9 -5.13 24.66 5.14
C LYS A 9 -4.48 23.48 5.88
N VAL A 10 -4.09 22.45 5.13
CA VAL A 10 -2.78 21.87 5.34
C VAL A 10 -1.94 22.29 4.12
N THR A 11 -1.02 23.22 4.31
CA THR A 11 -0.07 23.66 3.26
C THR A 11 0.93 22.53 3.05
N ILE A 12 0.50 21.50 2.32
CA ILE A 12 1.39 20.47 1.77
C ILE A 12 1.44 20.77 0.28
N SER A 13 2.58 21.27 -0.18
CA SER A 13 2.88 21.42 -1.62
C SER A 13 3.06 20.02 -2.22
N MET A 14 1.96 19.35 -2.61
CA MET A 14 2.00 18.00 -3.12
C MET A 14 1.25 17.87 -4.44
N GLU A 15 1.89 17.18 -5.38
CA GLU A 15 1.39 16.91 -6.72
C GLU A 15 0.21 15.91 -6.79
N THR A 16 -0.08 15.18 -5.69
CA THR A 16 -1.23 14.27 -5.63
C THR A 16 -2.42 14.91 -4.95
N LYS A 17 -3.62 14.65 -5.49
CA LYS A 17 -4.91 15.13 -4.95
C LYS A 17 -5.67 14.04 -4.20
N VAL A 18 -5.09 12.84 -4.05
CA VAL A 18 -5.76 11.65 -3.51
C VAL A 18 -5.20 11.31 -2.13
N TYR A 19 -6.01 11.47 -1.10
CA TYR A 19 -5.71 11.09 0.29
C TYR A 19 -6.73 10.06 0.76
N PRO A 20 -6.37 8.78 0.90
CA PRO A 20 -7.33 7.72 1.23
C PRO A 20 -7.80 7.75 2.67
N VAL A 21 -7.02 8.34 3.58
CA VAL A 21 -7.30 8.48 5.01
C VAL A 21 -7.07 9.93 5.41
N ILE A 22 -8.09 10.61 5.90
CA ILE A 22 -8.01 12.01 6.31
C ILE A 22 -8.56 12.12 7.73
N TRP A 23 -7.78 12.66 8.66
CA TRP A 23 -8.29 13.12 9.94
C TRP A 23 -9.00 14.46 9.75
N HIS A 24 -10.25 14.56 10.20
CA HIS A 24 -11.05 15.77 10.10
C HIS A 24 -11.86 15.98 11.39
N GLU A 25 -11.54 17.04 12.13
CA GLU A 25 -12.18 17.41 13.40
C GLU A 25 -12.16 16.27 14.44
N ASP A 26 -13.22 15.44 14.51
CA ASP A 26 -13.44 14.38 15.49
C ASP A 26 -13.55 12.98 14.87
N ARG A 27 -13.28 12.84 13.58
CA ARG A 27 -13.51 11.63 12.76
C ARG A 27 -12.43 11.41 11.72
N VAL A 28 -12.43 10.21 11.19
CA VAL A 28 -11.60 9.84 10.02
C VAL A 28 -12.51 9.74 8.80
N LEU A 29 -12.09 10.37 7.71
CA LEU A 29 -12.73 10.24 6.40
C LEU A 29 -11.93 9.24 5.57
N LEU A 30 -12.59 8.22 5.04
CA LEU A 30 -11.99 7.20 4.17
C LEU A 30 -12.59 7.29 2.77
N ILE A 31 -11.74 7.20 1.74
CA ILE A 31 -12.22 6.93 0.39
C ILE A 31 -12.68 5.46 0.36
N ASP A 32 -13.95 5.22 0.01
CA ASP A 32 -14.43 3.85 -0.18
C ASP A 32 -13.86 3.25 -1.48
N GLN A 33 -12.75 2.53 -1.35
CA GLN A 33 -12.05 1.94 -2.49
C GLN A 33 -12.82 0.76 -3.12
N THR A 34 -13.84 0.23 -2.45
CA THR A 34 -14.67 -0.85 -3.00
C THR A 34 -15.62 -0.35 -4.09
N ARG A 35 -15.95 0.94 -4.07
CA ARG A 35 -16.86 1.62 -5.02
C ARG A 35 -16.11 2.24 -6.20
N LEU A 36 -14.80 2.50 -6.09
CA LEU A 36 -13.98 2.93 -7.20
C LEU A 36 -13.94 1.82 -8.28
N SER A 37 -13.89 2.12 -9.54
CA SER A 37 -13.75 3.39 -10.25
C SER A 37 -15.11 4.05 -10.61
N HIS A 38 -16.22 3.41 -10.27
CA HIS A 38 -17.56 3.84 -10.72
C HIS A 38 -18.12 4.98 -9.89
N GLU A 39 -17.77 5.02 -8.60
CA GLU A 39 -18.29 6.00 -7.67
C GLU A 39 -17.20 6.45 -6.70
N TYR A 40 -17.04 7.75 -6.56
CA TYR A 40 -16.21 8.34 -5.52
C TYR A 40 -17.08 8.60 -4.29
N ALA A 41 -16.88 7.82 -3.24
CA ALA A 41 -17.62 7.92 -2.00
C ALA A 41 -16.67 8.08 -0.81
N ILE A 42 -17.07 8.91 0.15
CA ILE A 42 -16.37 9.09 1.42
C ILE A 42 -17.19 8.43 2.52
N VAL A 43 -16.51 7.66 3.37
CA VAL A 43 -17.08 7.04 4.57
C VAL A 43 -16.53 7.75 5.80
N GLU A 44 -17.42 8.24 6.66
CA GLU A 44 -17.05 8.82 7.95
C GLU A 44 -16.90 7.72 9.01
N ILE A 45 -15.79 7.72 9.71
CA ILE A 45 -15.45 6.77 10.77
C ILE A 45 -15.30 7.54 12.09
N LYS A 46 -16.20 7.26 13.02
CA LYS A 46 -16.20 7.88 14.36
C LYS A 46 -15.87 6.90 15.48
N ARG A 47 -15.96 5.60 15.22
CA ARG A 47 -15.72 4.53 16.18
C ARG A 47 -14.69 3.55 15.67
N TYR A 48 -13.91 2.96 16.58
CA TYR A 48 -12.88 1.98 16.20
C TYR A 48 -13.47 0.69 15.60
N GLU A 49 -14.69 0.29 15.98
CA GLU A 49 -15.36 -0.88 15.38
C GLU A 49 -15.71 -0.64 13.91
N ASP A 50 -16.06 0.60 13.55
CA ASP A 50 -16.31 0.98 12.15
C ASP A 50 -15.01 1.00 11.36
N MET A 51 -13.89 1.43 12.00
CA MET A 51 -12.56 1.33 11.40
C MET A 51 -12.16 -0.13 11.18
N ALA A 52 -12.37 -0.99 12.17
CA ALA A 52 -12.12 -2.43 12.03
C ALA A 52 -12.92 -3.02 10.86
N ARG A 53 -14.20 -2.66 10.74
CA ARG A 53 -15.04 -3.08 9.61
C ARG A 53 -14.51 -2.55 8.28
N ALA A 54 -14.11 -1.27 8.21
CA ALA A 54 -13.56 -0.66 7.00
C ALA A 54 -12.29 -1.35 6.51
N ILE A 55 -11.41 -1.78 7.42
CA ILE A 55 -10.21 -2.55 7.10
C ILE A 55 -10.59 -3.97 6.64
N ALA A 56 -11.47 -4.67 7.35
CA ALA A 56 -11.88 -6.03 7.04
C ALA A 56 -12.59 -6.12 5.67
N THR A 57 -13.47 -5.16 5.36
CA THR A 57 -14.22 -5.11 4.09
C THR A 57 -13.47 -4.42 2.95
N MET A 58 -12.24 -3.97 3.20
CA MET A 58 -11.37 -3.31 2.21
C MET A 58 -11.91 -1.96 1.70
N ILE A 59 -12.71 -1.24 2.48
CA ILE A 59 -12.98 0.19 2.25
C ILE A 59 -11.65 0.93 2.20
N VAL A 60 -10.72 0.59 3.12
CA VAL A 60 -9.30 0.96 3.05
C VAL A 60 -8.45 -0.30 2.88
N ARG A 61 -7.46 -0.27 1.95
CA ARG A 61 -6.55 -1.37 1.63
C ARG A 61 -5.16 -0.85 1.24
N GLY A 62 -4.16 -1.74 1.17
CA GLY A 62 -2.75 -1.42 0.97
C GLY A 62 -2.03 -1.36 2.32
N ALA A 63 -0.82 -1.95 2.38
CA ALA A 63 -0.14 -2.18 3.65
C ALA A 63 0.05 -0.89 4.49
N PRO A 64 0.60 0.22 3.95
CA PRO A 64 0.74 1.46 4.72
C PRO A 64 -0.61 2.10 5.10
N ALA A 65 -1.57 2.20 4.16
CA ALA A 65 -2.88 2.81 4.44
C ALA A 65 -3.66 2.07 5.54
N ILE A 66 -3.55 0.72 5.60
CA ILE A 66 -4.13 -0.08 6.68
C ILE A 66 -3.46 0.25 8.01
N GLY A 67 -2.15 0.42 8.05
CA GLY A 67 -1.41 0.83 9.26
C GLY A 67 -1.87 2.20 9.78
N ILE A 68 -2.00 3.18 8.89
CA ILE A 68 -2.50 4.52 9.22
C ILE A 68 -3.94 4.46 9.75
N ALA A 69 -4.82 3.72 9.05
CA ALA A 69 -6.20 3.52 9.48
C ALA A 69 -6.28 2.86 10.88
N ALA A 70 -5.44 1.86 11.14
CA ALA A 70 -5.36 1.21 12.44
C ALA A 70 -4.87 2.17 13.55
N ALA A 71 -3.88 3.02 13.26
CA ALA A 71 -3.40 4.01 14.21
C ALA A 71 -4.52 4.98 14.62
N TYR A 72 -5.29 5.49 13.66
CA TYR A 72 -6.49 6.27 13.97
C TYR A 72 -7.56 5.45 14.69
N GLY A 73 -7.74 4.17 14.33
CA GLY A 73 -8.65 3.26 15.03
C GLY A 73 -8.27 3.08 16.51
N MET A 74 -6.97 2.95 16.82
CA MET A 74 -6.46 2.90 18.19
C MET A 74 -6.77 4.20 18.96
N TYR A 75 -6.61 5.37 18.33
CA TYR A 75 -7.00 6.64 18.92
C TYR A 75 -8.51 6.71 19.19
N LEU A 76 -9.34 6.33 18.21
CA LEU A 76 -10.80 6.37 18.37
C LEU A 76 -11.25 5.47 19.54
N GLY A 77 -10.65 4.28 19.69
CA GLY A 77 -10.89 3.41 20.84
C GLY A 77 -10.42 4.04 22.15
N ALA A 78 -9.20 4.59 22.19
CA ALA A 78 -8.64 5.23 23.36
C ALA A 78 -9.48 6.41 23.87
N ARG A 79 -10.05 7.20 22.96
CA ARG A 79 -10.93 8.33 23.27
C ARG A 79 -12.18 7.91 24.03
N ASP A 80 -12.71 6.74 23.75
CA ASP A 80 -13.97 6.26 24.30
C ASP A 80 -13.78 5.46 25.62
N ILE A 81 -12.54 5.17 26.05
CA ILE A 81 -12.23 4.47 27.31
C ILE A 81 -12.52 5.36 28.51
N GLN A 82 -13.33 4.85 29.46
CA GLN A 82 -13.79 5.58 30.66
C GLN A 82 -13.01 5.16 31.93
N LYS A 83 -11.77 4.71 31.84
CA LYS A 83 -10.90 4.35 32.99
C LYS A 83 -10.09 5.55 33.45
N SER A 84 -10.02 5.72 34.77
CA SER A 84 -9.20 6.75 35.40
C SER A 84 -7.83 6.24 35.85
N ASP A 85 -7.68 4.93 36.03
CA ASP A 85 -6.41 4.29 36.33
C ASP A 85 -5.70 3.83 35.06
N ARG A 86 -4.37 3.90 35.06
CA ARG A 86 -3.55 3.58 33.88
C ARG A 86 -3.62 2.12 33.48
N ASP A 87 -3.60 1.21 34.41
CA ASP A 87 -3.59 -0.23 34.12
C ASP A 87 -4.92 -0.65 33.49
N GLY A 88 -6.05 -0.18 34.03
CA GLY A 88 -7.38 -0.38 33.45
C GLY A 88 -7.52 0.23 32.06
N PHE A 89 -6.99 1.45 31.84
CA PHE A 89 -6.96 2.08 30.53
C PHE A 89 -6.17 1.24 29.49
N LEU A 90 -4.95 0.82 29.85
CA LEU A 90 -4.10 0.03 28.96
C LEU A 90 -4.69 -1.35 28.67
N ALA A 91 -5.39 -1.95 29.63
CA ALA A 91 -6.08 -3.24 29.44
C ALA A 91 -7.23 -3.10 28.42
N GLU A 92 -8.06 -2.06 28.51
CA GLU A 92 -9.12 -1.80 27.53
C GLU A 92 -8.54 -1.42 26.14
N LEU A 93 -7.48 -0.62 26.11
CA LEU A 93 -6.80 -0.27 24.85
C LEU A 93 -6.22 -1.52 24.14
N LYS A 94 -5.75 -2.50 24.91
CA LYS A 94 -5.32 -3.80 24.36
C LYS A 94 -6.49 -4.54 23.72
N GLY A 95 -7.68 -4.48 24.27
CA GLY A 95 -8.90 -5.03 23.65
C GLY A 95 -9.21 -4.39 22.31
N VAL A 96 -9.06 -3.06 22.20
CA VAL A 96 -9.18 -2.35 20.91
C VAL A 96 -8.15 -2.85 19.90
N ALA A 97 -6.91 -3.02 20.33
CA ALA A 97 -5.82 -3.52 19.50
C ALA A 97 -6.08 -4.95 18.97
N GLU A 98 -6.64 -5.83 19.80
CA GLU A 98 -7.01 -7.20 19.40
C GLU A 98 -8.12 -7.20 18.34
N ILE A 99 -9.13 -6.35 18.48
CA ILE A 99 -10.22 -6.22 17.49
C ILE A 99 -9.67 -5.72 16.15
N LEU A 100 -8.83 -4.68 16.14
CA LEU A 100 -8.21 -4.17 14.93
C LEU A 100 -7.25 -5.19 14.29
N GLY A 101 -6.41 -5.85 15.10
CA GLY A 101 -5.45 -6.85 14.64
C GLY A 101 -6.10 -8.06 13.95
N ASN A 102 -7.27 -8.48 14.43
CA ASN A 102 -8.01 -9.61 13.86
C ASN A 102 -8.64 -9.32 12.49
N THR A 103 -8.66 -8.06 12.02
CA THR A 103 -9.24 -7.69 10.73
C THR A 103 -8.44 -8.22 9.55
N ARG A 104 -7.12 -8.23 9.63
CA ARG A 104 -6.19 -8.68 8.58
C ARG A 104 -4.95 -9.34 9.20
N PRO A 105 -5.01 -10.61 9.62
CA PRO A 105 -3.96 -11.27 10.40
C PRO A 105 -2.59 -11.37 9.69
N THR A 106 -2.54 -11.24 8.38
CA THR A 106 -1.30 -11.31 7.57
C THR A 106 -0.67 -9.96 7.29
N ALA A 107 -1.34 -8.84 7.61
CA ALA A 107 -0.90 -7.49 7.26
C ALA A 107 0.15 -6.95 8.25
N VAL A 108 1.43 -6.99 7.89
CA VAL A 108 2.56 -6.59 8.74
C VAL A 108 2.41 -5.15 9.28
N ASN A 109 2.07 -4.20 8.40
CA ASN A 109 1.94 -2.79 8.76
C ASN A 109 0.79 -2.52 9.74
N LEU A 110 -0.26 -3.35 9.73
CA LEU A 110 -1.33 -3.29 10.71
C LEU A 110 -0.79 -3.50 12.13
N PHE A 111 -0.05 -4.59 12.33
CA PHE A 111 0.51 -4.94 13.63
C PHE A 111 1.61 -3.97 14.04
N TRP A 112 2.45 -3.52 13.13
CA TRP A 112 3.45 -2.50 13.39
C TRP A 112 2.82 -1.20 13.93
N ALA A 113 1.77 -0.71 13.29
CA ALA A 113 1.09 0.50 13.73
C ALA A 113 0.41 0.31 15.10
N ILE A 114 -0.30 -0.80 15.30
CA ILE A 114 -0.93 -1.13 16.59
C ILE A 114 0.11 -1.18 17.71
N GLU A 115 1.23 -1.88 17.52
CA GLU A 115 2.29 -1.99 18.54
C GLU A 115 2.93 -0.63 18.84
N ARG A 116 3.17 0.19 17.82
CA ARG A 116 3.66 1.56 18.00
C ARG A 116 2.68 2.39 18.85
N MET A 117 1.39 2.30 18.60
CA MET A 117 0.36 3.00 19.38
C MET A 117 0.30 2.51 20.83
N LEU A 118 0.33 1.18 21.04
CA LEU A 118 0.39 0.58 22.38
C LEU A 118 1.66 1.01 23.13
N LYS A 119 2.82 1.00 22.47
CA LYS A 119 4.08 1.46 23.05
C LYS A 119 3.99 2.93 23.46
N THR A 120 3.47 3.79 22.60
CA THR A 120 3.26 5.21 22.90
C THR A 120 2.38 5.41 24.14
N ALA A 121 1.27 4.65 24.24
CA ALA A 121 0.38 4.72 25.43
C ALA A 121 1.06 4.26 26.71
N ARG A 122 1.91 3.23 26.64
CA ARG A 122 2.66 2.69 27.78
C ARG A 122 3.74 3.64 28.28
N GLU A 123 4.50 4.24 27.35
CA GLU A 123 5.72 5.00 27.67
C GLU A 123 5.45 6.48 27.98
N THR A 124 4.30 7.03 27.62
CA THR A 124 3.97 8.42 27.92
C THR A 124 3.80 8.64 29.44
N SER A 125 4.27 9.78 29.94
CA SER A 125 4.19 10.18 31.36
C SER A 125 2.97 11.06 31.68
N VAL A 126 2.13 11.38 30.69
CA VAL A 126 0.98 12.26 30.88
C VAL A 126 -0.11 11.59 31.73
N SER A 127 -1.10 12.37 32.22
CA SER A 127 -2.27 11.80 32.91
C SER A 127 -3.08 10.89 31.97
N VAL A 128 -3.86 9.96 32.54
CA VAL A 128 -4.67 9.01 31.76
C VAL A 128 -5.63 9.73 30.83
N SER A 129 -6.21 10.84 31.25
CA SER A 129 -7.13 11.66 30.44
C SER A 129 -6.48 12.32 29.22
N GLU A 130 -5.16 12.46 29.23
CA GLU A 130 -4.38 13.07 28.13
C GLU A 130 -3.84 12.03 27.13
N ILE A 131 -3.82 10.73 27.48
CA ILE A 131 -3.31 9.67 26.61
C ILE A 131 -3.97 9.67 25.23
N PRO A 132 -5.31 9.83 25.08
CA PRO A 132 -5.93 9.88 23.77
C PRO A 132 -5.34 10.97 22.87
N GLN A 133 -5.07 12.17 23.41
CA GLN A 133 -4.47 13.25 22.62
C GLN A 133 -3.05 12.92 22.16
N VAL A 134 -2.25 12.25 22.99
CA VAL A 134 -0.92 11.76 22.61
C VAL A 134 -1.03 10.73 21.48
N LEU A 135 -2.03 9.84 21.55
CA LEU A 135 -2.27 8.84 20.52
C LEU A 135 -2.77 9.47 19.20
N LEU A 136 -3.56 10.53 19.24
CA LEU A 136 -3.92 11.27 18.03
C LEU A 136 -2.67 11.86 17.35
N ALA A 137 -1.82 12.52 18.12
CA ALA A 137 -0.58 13.07 17.59
C ALA A 137 0.33 11.97 16.99
N ALA A 138 0.40 10.80 17.65
CA ALA A 138 1.15 9.65 17.13
C ALA A 138 0.56 9.10 15.82
N ALA A 139 -0.77 9.02 15.66
CA ALA A 139 -1.42 8.60 14.43
C ALA A 139 -1.15 9.58 13.28
N GLN A 140 -1.23 10.88 13.55
CA GLN A 140 -0.90 11.93 12.58
C GLN A 140 0.58 11.87 12.18
N GLN A 141 1.47 11.58 13.12
CA GLN A 141 2.89 11.41 12.84
C GLN A 141 3.15 10.19 11.96
N ILE A 142 2.51 9.04 12.22
CA ILE A 142 2.60 7.84 11.37
C ILE A 142 2.19 8.18 9.94
N GLN A 143 1.12 8.93 9.75
CA GLN A 143 0.66 9.36 8.43
C GLN A 143 1.66 10.29 7.73
N ALA A 144 2.23 11.26 8.44
CA ALA A 144 3.22 12.18 7.89
C ALA A 144 4.54 11.48 7.53
N GLU A 145 4.99 10.55 8.37
CA GLU A 145 6.18 9.73 8.11
C GLU A 145 6.01 8.87 6.86
N ASP A 146 4.86 8.21 6.68
CA ASP A 146 4.57 7.40 5.50
C ASP A 146 4.60 8.24 4.21
N LEU A 147 4.08 9.46 4.27
CA LEU A 147 4.09 10.37 3.15
C LEU A 147 5.52 10.75 2.74
N ASN A 148 6.37 11.12 3.71
CA ASN A 148 7.78 11.42 3.49
C ASN A 148 8.54 10.20 2.96
N THR A 149 8.28 9.02 3.53
CA THR A 149 8.82 7.73 3.07
C THR A 149 8.48 7.49 1.59
N CYS A 150 7.22 7.67 1.21
CA CYS A 150 6.79 7.48 -0.18
C CYS A 150 7.44 8.47 -1.15
N GLN A 151 7.66 9.71 -0.73
CA GLN A 151 8.38 10.70 -1.55
C GLN A 151 9.84 10.32 -1.74
N ALA A 152 10.54 9.94 -0.67
CA ALA A 152 11.93 9.50 -0.75
C ALA A 152 12.07 8.25 -1.65
N ILE A 153 11.13 7.29 -1.57
CA ILE A 153 11.06 6.15 -2.49
C ILE A 153 10.90 6.63 -3.95
N GLY A 154 10.04 7.64 -4.18
CA GLY A 154 9.85 8.24 -5.49
C GLY A 154 11.15 8.81 -6.07
N ASP A 155 11.89 9.56 -5.27
CA ASP A 155 13.15 10.22 -5.68
C ASP A 155 14.27 9.20 -5.92
N HIS A 156 14.43 8.23 -5.00
CA HIS A 156 15.41 7.15 -5.16
C HIS A 156 15.10 6.27 -6.37
N GLY A 157 13.79 5.99 -6.61
CA GLY A 157 13.36 5.25 -7.77
C GLY A 157 13.67 5.97 -9.08
N LEU A 158 13.37 7.27 -9.16
CA LEU A 158 13.70 8.08 -10.33
C LEU A 158 15.20 8.01 -10.66
N ALA A 159 16.07 8.00 -9.67
CA ALA A 159 17.51 7.99 -9.84
C ALA A 159 18.04 6.70 -10.50
N VAL A 160 17.35 5.55 -10.29
CA VAL A 160 17.77 4.23 -10.81
C VAL A 160 17.04 3.78 -12.07
N LEU A 161 16.03 4.54 -12.52
CA LEU A 161 15.33 4.25 -13.77
C LEU A 161 16.27 4.36 -14.98
N PRO A 162 16.03 3.57 -16.07
CA PRO A 162 16.79 3.67 -17.32
C PRO A 162 16.88 5.12 -17.80
N LYS A 163 18.06 5.55 -18.24
CA LYS A 163 18.27 6.92 -18.75
C LYS A 163 17.77 7.09 -20.17
N THR A 164 17.64 6.01 -20.90
CA THR A 164 17.16 5.94 -22.29
C THR A 164 16.02 4.93 -22.40
N PRO A 165 14.98 5.23 -23.20
CA PRO A 165 14.75 6.51 -23.89
C PRO A 165 14.49 7.67 -22.92
N GLU A 166 14.45 8.90 -23.41
CA GLU A 166 14.19 10.10 -22.59
C GLU A 166 12.86 10.01 -21.85
N GLN A 167 11.80 9.56 -22.55
CA GLN A 167 10.49 9.30 -21.96
C GLN A 167 10.28 7.78 -21.80
N LEU A 168 9.99 7.37 -20.60
CA LEU A 168 9.84 5.97 -20.21
C LEU A 168 8.38 5.55 -20.22
N ASN A 169 8.10 4.41 -20.83
CA ASN A 169 6.86 3.69 -20.60
C ASN A 169 7.11 2.66 -19.49
N ILE A 170 6.29 2.70 -18.45
CA ILE A 170 6.48 1.91 -17.22
C ILE A 170 5.28 1.00 -17.04
N LEU A 171 5.53 -0.31 -16.86
CA LEU A 171 4.51 -1.27 -16.46
C LEU A 171 4.41 -1.33 -14.94
N THR A 172 3.18 -1.41 -14.44
CA THR A 172 2.92 -1.66 -13.02
C THR A 172 1.79 -2.67 -12.84
N HIS A 173 1.82 -3.36 -11.71
CA HIS A 173 0.86 -4.41 -11.35
C HIS A 173 0.21 -4.09 -10.00
N CYS A 174 -1.08 -4.41 -9.83
CA CYS A 174 -1.88 -4.08 -8.65
C CYS A 174 -2.08 -2.56 -8.47
N ASN A 175 -2.23 -2.12 -7.24
CA ASN A 175 -2.27 -0.71 -6.87
C ASN A 175 -1.38 -0.46 -5.67
N THR A 176 -0.35 0.31 -5.89
CA THR A 176 0.63 0.77 -4.91
C THR A 176 0.84 2.29 -5.02
N GLY A 177 -0.28 2.98 -5.19
CA GLY A 177 -0.37 4.43 -5.28
C GLY A 177 -0.82 5.08 -3.97
N SER A 178 -1.37 6.28 -4.10
CA SER A 178 -1.90 7.09 -3.00
C SER A 178 -2.95 6.33 -2.19
N LEU A 179 -3.84 5.59 -2.88
CA LEU A 179 -4.89 4.79 -2.24
C LEU A 179 -4.35 3.68 -1.31
N ALA A 180 -3.10 3.27 -1.49
CA ALA A 180 -2.45 2.24 -0.70
C ALA A 180 -1.55 2.77 0.43
N THR A 181 -1.34 4.09 0.52
CA THR A 181 -0.39 4.78 1.41
C THR A 181 -1.04 6.01 2.05
N ALA A 182 -0.24 6.92 2.60
CA ALA A 182 -0.74 8.21 3.10
C ALA A 182 -1.18 9.19 2.00
N GLY A 183 -0.77 8.98 0.72
CA GLY A 183 -1.15 9.91 -0.33
C GLY A 183 -0.24 10.01 -1.55
N TYR A 184 0.97 9.43 -1.57
CA TYR A 184 1.90 9.52 -2.71
C TYR A 184 2.09 8.18 -3.44
N GLY A 185 2.12 7.09 -2.68
CA GLY A 185 2.36 5.75 -3.21
C GLY A 185 3.83 5.37 -3.29
N THR A 186 4.09 4.08 -3.42
CA THR A 186 5.43 3.52 -3.60
C THR A 186 5.76 3.37 -5.08
N ALA A 187 5.30 2.34 -5.77
CA ALA A 187 5.55 2.18 -7.21
C ALA A 187 4.93 3.31 -8.03
N LEU A 188 3.69 3.72 -7.75
CA LEU A 188 3.12 4.92 -8.38
C LEU A 188 3.80 6.21 -7.89
N GLY A 189 4.43 6.23 -6.73
CA GLY A 189 5.28 7.32 -6.26
C GLY A 189 6.48 7.53 -7.18
N VAL A 190 7.19 6.45 -7.52
CA VAL A 190 8.28 6.50 -8.52
C VAL A 190 7.77 7.00 -9.88
N ILE A 191 6.60 6.55 -10.30
CA ILE A 191 5.98 7.01 -11.56
C ILE A 191 5.63 8.50 -11.48
N ARG A 192 5.13 9.00 -10.33
CA ARG A 192 4.87 10.43 -10.11
C ARG A 192 6.16 11.25 -10.18
N SER A 193 7.22 10.81 -9.51
CA SER A 193 8.55 11.45 -9.59
C SER A 193 9.08 11.44 -11.03
N CYS A 194 8.88 10.34 -11.78
CA CYS A 194 9.24 10.26 -13.20
C CYS A 194 8.45 11.26 -14.05
N LYS A 195 7.14 11.44 -13.78
CA LYS A 195 6.31 12.45 -14.45
C LYS A 195 6.75 13.87 -14.12
N ALA A 196 7.01 14.19 -12.84
CA ALA A 196 7.47 15.49 -12.41
C ALA A 196 8.81 15.87 -13.06
N ALA A 197 9.69 14.90 -13.27
CA ALA A 197 10.93 15.06 -14.02
C ALA A 197 10.75 15.10 -15.54
N GLN A 198 9.51 15.11 -16.05
CA GLN A 198 9.18 15.09 -17.50
C GLN A 198 9.73 13.87 -18.26
N ARG A 199 9.99 12.77 -17.56
CA ARG A 199 10.56 11.53 -18.09
C ARG A 199 9.54 10.40 -18.30
N LEU A 200 8.27 10.63 -17.97
CA LEU A 200 7.21 9.64 -18.12
C LEU A 200 6.54 9.80 -19.50
N GLY A 201 6.60 8.75 -20.32
CA GLY A 201 5.80 8.63 -21.53
C GLY A 201 4.38 8.14 -21.21
N ARG A 202 4.28 6.91 -20.67
CA ARG A 202 2.99 6.26 -20.36
C ARG A 202 3.12 5.17 -19.31
N VAL A 203 2.07 4.96 -18.54
CA VAL A 203 1.91 3.80 -17.66
C VAL A 203 1.14 2.70 -18.41
N TYR A 204 1.64 1.47 -18.34
CA TYR A 204 0.90 0.26 -18.66
C TYR A 204 0.48 -0.38 -17.34
N ALA A 205 -0.82 -0.45 -17.09
CA ALA A 205 -1.37 -1.01 -15.87
C ALA A 205 -2.00 -2.38 -16.19
N ASP A 206 -1.45 -3.44 -15.58
CA ASP A 206 -2.11 -4.74 -15.57
C ASP A 206 -3.46 -4.62 -14.87
N GLU A 207 -4.52 -5.26 -15.38
CA GLU A 207 -5.84 -5.23 -14.75
C GLU A 207 -5.84 -5.83 -13.34
N THR A 208 -4.93 -6.77 -13.08
CA THR A 208 -4.68 -7.44 -11.78
C THR A 208 -5.86 -8.30 -11.33
N ARG A 209 -6.06 -9.44 -12.02
CA ARG A 209 -6.99 -10.46 -11.54
C ARG A 209 -6.56 -11.00 -10.17
N PRO A 210 -7.51 -11.51 -9.32
CA PRO A 210 -8.96 -11.55 -9.56
C PRO A 210 -9.70 -10.25 -9.19
N ARG A 211 -9.15 -9.39 -8.33
CA ARG A 211 -9.88 -8.22 -7.76
C ARG A 211 -9.83 -6.95 -8.63
N LEU A 212 -9.05 -6.95 -9.69
CA LEU A 212 -8.94 -5.86 -10.66
C LEU A 212 -8.43 -4.53 -10.06
N GLN A 213 -7.46 -4.59 -9.11
CA GLN A 213 -6.91 -3.38 -8.48
C GLN A 213 -6.23 -2.46 -9.50
N GLY A 214 -5.55 -3.03 -10.51
CA GLY A 214 -4.96 -2.23 -11.58
C GLY A 214 -6.03 -1.52 -12.39
N ALA A 215 -7.07 -2.24 -12.81
CA ALA A 215 -8.16 -1.68 -13.59
C ALA A 215 -8.98 -0.64 -12.81
N LYS A 216 -9.30 -0.91 -11.54
CA LYS A 216 -10.21 -0.07 -10.75
C LYS A 216 -9.52 1.08 -10.03
N LEU A 217 -8.31 0.86 -9.52
CA LEU A 217 -7.65 1.79 -8.61
C LEU A 217 -6.45 2.48 -9.28
N THR A 218 -5.55 1.74 -9.91
CA THR A 218 -4.35 2.32 -10.53
C THR A 218 -4.71 3.22 -11.71
N THR A 219 -5.61 2.77 -12.59
CA THR A 219 -6.07 3.62 -13.70
C THR A 219 -6.83 4.84 -13.20
N TRP A 220 -7.65 4.68 -12.13
CA TRP A 220 -8.37 5.81 -11.54
C TRP A 220 -7.40 6.85 -10.97
N GLU A 221 -6.38 6.44 -10.20
CA GLU A 221 -5.35 7.37 -9.70
C GLU A 221 -4.62 8.06 -10.85
N CYS A 222 -4.20 7.30 -11.87
CA CYS A 222 -3.54 7.89 -13.04
C CYS A 222 -4.39 8.97 -13.73
N VAL A 223 -5.70 8.73 -13.86
CA VAL A 223 -6.63 9.72 -14.43
C VAL A 223 -6.73 10.96 -13.54
N GLN A 224 -6.87 10.78 -12.20
CA GLN A 224 -6.91 11.90 -11.25
C GLN A 224 -5.64 12.77 -11.32
N ASP A 225 -4.49 12.13 -11.47
CA ASP A 225 -3.18 12.79 -11.54
C ASP A 225 -2.78 13.20 -12.96
N GLN A 226 -3.67 13.03 -13.95
CA GLN A 226 -3.37 13.31 -15.37
C GLN A 226 -2.11 12.58 -15.87
N ILE A 227 -1.94 11.34 -15.44
CA ILE A 227 -0.88 10.43 -15.89
C ILE A 227 -1.41 9.65 -17.10
N PRO A 228 -0.74 9.68 -18.27
CA PRO A 228 -1.11 8.85 -19.41
C PRO A 228 -1.07 7.37 -19.04
N VAL A 229 -2.19 6.65 -19.14
CA VAL A 229 -2.29 5.25 -18.76
C VAL A 229 -2.96 4.42 -19.84
N THR A 230 -2.48 3.20 -20.01
CA THR A 230 -3.09 2.14 -20.82
C THR A 230 -3.37 0.96 -19.92
N LEU A 231 -4.63 0.55 -19.82
CA LEU A 231 -5.03 -0.68 -19.16
C LEU A 231 -4.77 -1.86 -20.10
N ILE A 232 -4.14 -2.91 -19.57
CA ILE A 232 -3.93 -4.17 -20.28
C ILE A 232 -4.42 -5.35 -19.43
N ALA A 233 -4.81 -6.46 -20.08
CA ALA A 233 -5.04 -7.70 -19.38
C ALA A 233 -3.69 -8.27 -18.88
N ASP A 234 -3.70 -8.98 -17.73
CA ASP A 234 -2.47 -9.47 -17.07
C ASP A 234 -1.57 -10.30 -17.99
N ASN A 235 -2.15 -11.05 -18.93
CA ASN A 235 -1.42 -11.87 -19.89
C ASN A 235 -0.83 -11.09 -21.09
N MET A 236 -1.08 -9.77 -21.20
CA MET A 236 -0.55 -8.93 -22.28
C MET A 236 0.84 -8.35 -21.98
N ALA A 237 1.31 -8.40 -20.74
CA ALA A 237 2.60 -7.82 -20.33
C ALA A 237 3.76 -8.32 -21.22
N ALA A 238 3.87 -9.64 -21.41
CA ALA A 238 4.91 -10.24 -22.26
C ALA A 238 4.83 -9.76 -23.71
N HIS A 239 3.63 -9.62 -24.28
CA HIS A 239 3.45 -9.11 -25.64
C HIS A 239 3.90 -7.65 -25.77
N CYS A 240 3.51 -6.80 -24.83
CA CYS A 240 3.91 -5.40 -24.80
C CYS A 240 5.44 -5.25 -24.66
N MET A 241 6.09 -6.07 -23.83
CA MET A 241 7.54 -6.11 -23.68
C MET A 241 8.24 -6.55 -24.96
N LYS A 242 7.73 -7.61 -25.63
CA LYS A 242 8.24 -8.10 -26.91
C LYS A 242 8.18 -7.03 -28.01
N LEU A 243 7.17 -6.18 -27.99
CA LEU A 243 7.02 -5.07 -28.95
C LEU A 243 7.89 -3.84 -28.61
N GLY A 244 8.66 -3.88 -27.51
CA GLY A 244 9.47 -2.75 -27.05
C GLY A 244 8.64 -1.57 -26.53
N LEU A 245 7.40 -1.80 -26.13
CA LEU A 245 6.51 -0.75 -25.61
C LEU A 245 6.80 -0.40 -24.15
N ILE A 246 7.53 -1.25 -23.40
CA ILE A 246 7.79 -1.13 -21.97
C ILE A 246 9.30 -1.05 -21.75
N HIS A 247 9.73 -0.05 -20.97
CA HIS A 247 11.12 0.24 -20.68
C HIS A 247 11.55 -0.13 -19.26
N ALA A 248 10.58 -0.24 -18.34
CA ALA A 248 10.79 -0.69 -16.97
C ALA A 248 9.48 -1.26 -16.41
N ALA A 249 9.57 -2.19 -15.46
CA ALA A 249 8.45 -2.63 -14.65
C ALA A 249 8.71 -2.24 -13.19
N ILE A 250 7.71 -1.64 -12.52
CA ILE A 250 7.80 -1.21 -11.12
C ILE A 250 6.55 -1.69 -10.38
N VAL A 251 6.76 -2.44 -9.31
CA VAL A 251 5.69 -2.96 -8.45
C VAL A 251 5.94 -2.60 -6.99
N GLY A 252 4.93 -2.73 -6.15
CA GLY A 252 5.10 -2.66 -4.71
C GLY A 252 5.47 -4.01 -4.11
N ALA A 253 5.37 -4.10 -2.77
CA ALA A 253 5.50 -5.35 -2.04
C ALA A 253 4.51 -5.41 -0.88
N ASP A 254 4.00 -6.61 -0.60
CA ASP A 254 3.25 -6.91 0.63
C ASP A 254 4.19 -7.40 1.74
N ARG A 255 5.27 -8.11 1.38
CA ARG A 255 6.35 -8.53 2.29
C ARG A 255 7.63 -8.83 1.52
N ILE A 256 8.78 -8.50 2.09
CA ILE A 256 10.09 -8.79 1.52
C ILE A 256 10.89 -9.59 2.57
N ALA A 257 11.49 -10.70 2.16
CA ALA A 257 12.39 -11.48 3.01
C ALA A 257 13.81 -10.88 3.04
N ALA A 258 14.63 -11.29 4.00
CA ALA A 258 15.99 -10.78 4.20
C ALA A 258 16.93 -10.97 3.00
N ASN A 259 16.69 -11.97 2.16
CA ASN A 259 17.44 -12.21 0.91
C ASN A 259 16.92 -11.39 -0.29
N GLY A 260 15.82 -10.64 -0.11
CA GLY A 260 15.19 -9.83 -1.16
C GLY A 260 14.06 -10.53 -1.92
N ASP A 261 13.75 -11.79 -1.64
CA ASP A 261 12.57 -12.43 -2.20
C ASP A 261 11.32 -11.65 -1.79
N THR A 262 10.48 -11.35 -2.76
CA THR A 262 9.38 -10.39 -2.57
C THR A 262 8.04 -11.04 -2.82
N ALA A 263 7.18 -11.08 -1.80
CA ALA A 263 5.77 -11.39 -1.95
C ALA A 263 4.99 -10.14 -2.33
N ASN A 264 4.23 -10.23 -3.41
CA ASN A 264 3.32 -9.17 -3.85
C ASN A 264 2.08 -9.80 -4.50
N LYS A 265 1.14 -8.97 -4.92
CA LYS A 265 -0.10 -9.39 -5.56
C LYS A 265 0.14 -10.45 -6.62
N ILE A 266 -0.69 -11.52 -6.57
CA ILE A 266 -0.62 -12.62 -7.55
C ILE A 266 -0.50 -12.09 -8.98
N GLY A 267 0.42 -12.66 -9.77
CA GLY A 267 0.79 -12.20 -11.11
C GLY A 267 2.11 -11.41 -11.14
N THR A 268 2.62 -10.95 -10.01
CA THR A 268 3.90 -10.21 -9.94
C THR A 268 5.07 -11.07 -10.41
N TYR A 269 5.12 -12.33 -10.02
CA TYR A 269 6.14 -13.29 -10.47
C TYR A 269 6.12 -13.46 -11.99
N ASN A 270 4.93 -13.54 -12.61
CA ASN A 270 4.82 -13.58 -14.06
C ASN A 270 5.43 -12.33 -14.72
N VAL A 271 5.15 -11.14 -14.20
CA VAL A 271 5.71 -9.88 -14.72
C VAL A 271 7.23 -9.90 -14.61
N ALA A 272 7.79 -10.33 -13.48
CA ALA A 272 9.24 -10.41 -13.27
C ALA A 272 9.92 -11.39 -14.25
N LEU A 273 9.34 -12.58 -14.46
CA LEU A 273 9.83 -13.58 -15.41
C LEU A 273 9.85 -13.04 -16.83
N VAL A 274 8.76 -12.41 -17.30
CA VAL A 274 8.71 -11.89 -18.67
C VAL A 274 9.60 -10.65 -18.84
N ALA A 275 9.73 -9.81 -17.81
CA ALA A 275 10.69 -8.70 -17.81
C ALA A 275 12.13 -9.20 -17.99
N ARG A 276 12.52 -10.24 -17.23
CA ARG A 276 13.83 -10.89 -17.36
C ARG A 276 14.05 -11.45 -18.76
N ALA A 277 13.06 -12.13 -19.34
CA ALA A 277 13.13 -12.72 -20.67
C ALA A 277 13.33 -11.67 -21.79
N HIS A 278 12.88 -10.43 -21.55
CA HIS A 278 13.00 -9.32 -22.49
C HIS A 278 14.08 -8.29 -22.11
N ASN A 279 14.92 -8.58 -21.09
CA ASN A 279 15.97 -7.68 -20.57
C ASN A 279 15.41 -6.32 -20.12
N ILE A 280 14.20 -6.29 -19.58
CA ILE A 280 13.56 -5.11 -19.01
C ILE A 280 13.84 -5.09 -17.52
N PRO A 281 14.34 -3.97 -16.94
CA PRO A 281 14.57 -3.88 -15.51
C PRO A 281 13.26 -3.95 -14.74
N PHE A 282 13.27 -4.79 -13.67
CA PHE A 282 12.15 -5.01 -12.79
C PHE A 282 12.50 -4.50 -11.39
N PHE A 283 11.75 -3.54 -10.89
CA PHE A 283 11.96 -2.88 -9.61
C PHE A 283 10.84 -3.17 -8.63
N VAL A 284 11.22 -3.29 -7.36
CA VAL A 284 10.28 -3.35 -6.23
C VAL A 284 10.42 -2.07 -5.42
N ALA A 285 9.33 -1.33 -5.22
CA ALA A 285 9.30 -0.08 -4.46
C ALA A 285 8.44 -0.25 -3.21
N ALA A 286 9.06 -0.24 -2.04
CA ALA A 286 8.41 -0.47 -0.76
C ALA A 286 9.20 0.17 0.39
N PRO A 287 8.54 0.61 1.48
CA PRO A 287 9.22 1.10 2.67
C PRO A 287 10.01 -0.03 3.34
N LEU A 288 11.09 0.31 4.03
CA LEU A 288 11.91 -0.66 4.74
C LEU A 288 11.12 -1.44 5.81
N SER A 289 10.05 -0.86 6.34
CA SER A 289 9.10 -1.53 7.24
C SER A 289 8.37 -2.74 6.61
N THR A 290 8.39 -2.87 5.28
CA THR A 290 7.85 -4.04 4.56
C THR A 290 8.83 -5.22 4.56
N VAL A 291 10.11 -4.98 4.89
CA VAL A 291 11.14 -6.03 4.97
C VAL A 291 11.04 -6.77 6.29
N ASP A 292 10.79 -8.07 6.24
CA ASP A 292 10.80 -8.95 7.42
C ASP A 292 12.15 -9.67 7.52
N PHE A 293 13.09 -9.06 8.21
CA PHE A 293 14.46 -9.61 8.40
C PHE A 293 14.51 -10.94 9.20
N ARG A 294 13.41 -11.35 9.83
CA ARG A 294 13.31 -12.65 10.52
C ARG A 294 13.14 -13.80 9.52
N LEU A 295 12.60 -13.52 8.32
CA LEU A 295 12.44 -14.47 7.24
C LEU A 295 13.70 -14.45 6.38
N GLN A 296 14.42 -15.57 6.31
CA GLN A 296 15.67 -15.64 5.54
C GLN A 296 15.43 -15.70 4.03
N SER A 297 14.31 -16.30 3.60
CA SER A 297 13.91 -16.42 2.18
C SER A 297 12.40 -16.32 2.02
N GLY A 298 11.96 -16.18 0.78
CA GLY A 298 10.55 -16.11 0.40
C GLY A 298 9.74 -17.36 0.72
N GLU A 299 10.39 -18.52 0.88
CA GLU A 299 9.72 -19.78 1.27
C GLU A 299 9.03 -19.68 2.65
N GLY A 300 9.54 -18.82 3.52
CA GLY A 300 8.96 -18.59 4.84
C GLY A 300 7.76 -17.61 4.83
N ILE A 301 7.43 -17.00 3.69
CA ILE A 301 6.34 -16.04 3.62
C ILE A 301 4.99 -16.78 3.53
N PRO A 302 4.07 -16.60 4.49
CA PRO A 302 2.75 -17.21 4.41
C PRO A 302 1.93 -16.57 3.31
N ILE A 303 1.38 -17.38 2.41
CA ILE A 303 0.51 -16.92 1.33
C ILE A 303 -0.95 -17.12 1.74
N GLU A 304 -1.69 -16.02 1.79
CA GLU A 304 -3.13 -15.99 2.07
C GLU A 304 -3.90 -16.60 0.90
N GLU A 305 -4.73 -17.60 1.18
CA GLU A 305 -5.73 -18.08 0.21
C GLU A 305 -7.07 -17.40 0.50
N ARG A 306 -7.71 -16.88 -0.54
CA ARG A 306 -8.90 -16.05 -0.45
C ARG A 306 -10.14 -16.74 -0.97
N ASP A 307 -11.30 -16.12 -0.71
CA ASP A 307 -12.60 -16.60 -1.17
C ASP A 307 -12.55 -16.89 -2.69
N PRO A 308 -12.84 -18.13 -3.11
CA PRO A 308 -12.96 -18.49 -4.52
C PRO A 308 -13.89 -17.59 -5.33
N LYS A 309 -14.86 -16.96 -4.69
CA LYS A 309 -15.78 -16.01 -5.31
C LYS A 309 -15.06 -14.89 -6.06
N GLU A 310 -13.90 -14.45 -5.57
CA GLU A 310 -13.09 -13.44 -6.24
C GLU A 310 -12.65 -13.91 -7.65
N VAL A 311 -12.41 -15.22 -7.84
CA VAL A 311 -11.97 -15.80 -9.11
C VAL A 311 -13.13 -16.03 -10.06
N TYR A 312 -14.21 -16.65 -9.59
CA TYR A 312 -15.30 -17.06 -10.47
C TYR A 312 -16.37 -15.99 -10.72
N GLN A 313 -16.28 -14.83 -10.04
CA GLN A 313 -17.29 -13.79 -10.18
C GLN A 313 -16.65 -12.43 -10.51
N ILE A 314 -17.24 -11.70 -11.44
CA ILE A 314 -16.92 -10.28 -11.73
C ILE A 314 -18.20 -9.47 -11.52
N GLY A 315 -18.19 -8.54 -10.56
CA GLY A 315 -19.40 -7.85 -10.14
C GLY A 315 -20.44 -8.84 -9.60
N SER A 316 -21.62 -8.91 -10.22
CA SER A 316 -22.68 -9.87 -9.89
C SER A 316 -22.69 -11.11 -10.81
N THR A 317 -21.80 -11.18 -11.79
CA THR A 317 -21.83 -12.19 -12.87
C THR A 317 -20.82 -13.30 -12.61
N ALA A 318 -21.27 -14.56 -12.54
CA ALA A 318 -20.40 -15.73 -12.57
C ALA A 318 -19.83 -15.91 -13.99
N ILE A 319 -18.51 -16.20 -14.08
CA ILE A 319 -17.79 -16.31 -15.36
C ILE A 319 -17.42 -17.76 -15.73
N CYS A 320 -17.82 -18.72 -14.92
CA CYS A 320 -17.60 -20.14 -15.18
C CYS A 320 -18.83 -20.97 -14.78
N PRO A 321 -19.00 -22.20 -15.32
CA PRO A 321 -20.11 -23.08 -14.96
C PRO A 321 -19.98 -23.59 -13.50
N PRO A 322 -21.08 -24.07 -12.90
CA PRO A 322 -21.05 -24.76 -11.60
C PRO A 322 -20.20 -26.03 -11.64
N GLY A 323 -19.58 -26.39 -10.50
CA GLY A 323 -18.79 -27.60 -10.34
C GLY A 323 -17.29 -27.46 -10.65
N VAL A 324 -16.83 -26.25 -10.98
CA VAL A 324 -15.39 -25.95 -11.14
C VAL A 324 -14.74 -25.76 -9.77
N GLU A 325 -13.58 -26.36 -9.56
CA GLU A 325 -12.73 -26.08 -8.39
C GLU A 325 -11.91 -24.82 -8.60
N PHE A 326 -11.61 -24.11 -7.51
CA PHE A 326 -10.92 -22.83 -7.54
C PHE A 326 -9.71 -22.83 -6.63
N TYR A 327 -8.65 -22.17 -7.07
CA TYR A 327 -7.46 -21.87 -6.29
C TYR A 327 -7.20 -20.37 -6.37
N ASN A 328 -7.15 -19.70 -5.22
CA ASN A 328 -7.09 -18.23 -5.14
C ASN A 328 -6.03 -17.72 -4.14
N PRO A 329 -4.73 -17.94 -4.40
CA PRO A 329 -3.68 -17.32 -3.62
C PRO A 329 -3.70 -15.80 -3.85
N ALA A 330 -3.59 -15.03 -2.77
CA ALA A 330 -3.60 -13.56 -2.86
C ALA A 330 -2.30 -12.99 -3.43
N PHE A 331 -1.19 -13.69 -3.22
CA PHE A 331 0.17 -13.26 -3.52
C PHE A 331 0.95 -14.37 -4.20
N ASP A 332 2.01 -13.99 -4.91
CA ASP A 332 3.10 -14.88 -5.31
C ASP A 332 4.44 -14.32 -4.82
N VAL A 333 5.46 -15.16 -4.81
CA VAL A 333 6.82 -14.77 -4.39
C VAL A 333 7.70 -14.66 -5.62
N THR A 334 8.26 -13.47 -5.83
CA THR A 334 9.27 -13.20 -6.85
C THR A 334 10.65 -13.44 -6.26
N PRO A 335 11.45 -14.37 -6.79
CA PRO A 335 12.84 -14.57 -6.36
C PRO A 335 13.68 -13.30 -6.56
N ALA A 336 14.59 -13.05 -5.63
CA ALA A 336 15.49 -11.91 -5.61
C ALA A 336 16.30 -11.74 -6.91
N GLU A 337 16.68 -12.85 -7.54
CA GLU A 337 17.44 -12.89 -8.80
C GLU A 337 16.71 -12.28 -10.00
N LEU A 338 15.38 -12.15 -9.94
CA LEU A 338 14.58 -11.51 -10.98
C LEU A 338 14.40 -10.01 -10.74
N ILE A 339 14.79 -9.50 -9.57
CA ILE A 339 14.62 -8.12 -9.15
C ILE A 339 15.90 -7.34 -9.42
N THR A 340 15.80 -6.27 -10.21
CA THR A 340 16.95 -5.39 -10.54
C THR A 340 17.41 -4.61 -9.34
N ALA A 341 16.46 -4.00 -8.61
CA ALA A 341 16.72 -3.31 -7.34
C ALA A 341 15.43 -3.21 -6.50
N ILE A 342 15.62 -3.14 -5.18
CA ILE A 342 14.59 -2.78 -4.21
C ILE A 342 14.81 -1.32 -3.82
N ILE A 343 13.77 -0.51 -3.99
CA ILE A 343 13.76 0.93 -3.78
C ILE A 343 13.05 1.21 -2.46
N THR A 344 13.78 1.80 -1.52
CA THR A 344 13.27 2.18 -0.20
C THR A 344 13.47 3.66 0.05
N GLU A 345 12.97 4.17 1.16
CA GLU A 345 13.21 5.54 1.63
C GLU A 345 14.68 5.84 1.96
N HIS A 346 15.50 4.80 2.09
CA HIS A 346 16.95 4.92 2.38
C HIS A 346 17.83 4.74 1.14
N GLY A 347 17.25 4.46 -0.01
CA GLY A 347 17.95 4.26 -1.27
C GLY A 347 17.45 3.05 -2.05
N ALA A 348 18.02 2.88 -3.25
CA ALA A 348 17.79 1.72 -4.08
C ALA A 348 19.01 0.80 -4.00
N VAL A 349 18.78 -0.47 -3.65
CA VAL A 349 19.84 -1.47 -3.45
C VAL A 349 19.55 -2.74 -4.23
N ALA A 350 20.60 -3.50 -4.58
CA ALA A 350 20.40 -4.87 -5.04
C ALA A 350 19.73 -5.71 -3.93
N PRO A 351 18.89 -6.70 -4.27
CA PRO A 351 18.15 -7.47 -3.26
C PRO A 351 19.03 -8.08 -2.17
N GLY A 352 20.22 -8.59 -2.52
CA GLY A 352 21.19 -9.15 -1.57
C GLY A 352 21.80 -8.15 -0.58
N ASP A 353 21.67 -6.84 -0.87
CA ASP A 353 22.27 -5.75 -0.07
C ASP A 353 21.27 -5.11 0.92
N LEU A 354 20.05 -5.61 1.01
CA LEU A 354 19.02 -5.07 1.91
C LEU A 354 19.48 -4.95 3.37
N LYS A 355 20.29 -5.90 3.85
CA LYS A 355 20.84 -5.89 5.21
C LYS A 355 21.67 -4.65 5.50
N ASN A 356 22.28 -4.03 4.49
CA ASN A 356 23.07 -2.82 4.64
C ASN A 356 22.22 -1.61 5.04
N LEU A 357 20.91 -1.66 4.78
CA LEU A 357 19.96 -0.61 5.16
C LEU A 357 19.50 -0.70 6.63
N MET A 358 19.74 -1.82 7.33
CA MET A 358 19.38 -1.98 8.76
C MET A 358 20.09 -0.98 9.67
N VAL A 359 21.27 -0.48 9.29
CA VAL A 359 22.08 0.45 10.09
C VAL A 359 21.36 1.79 10.32
N HIS A 360 20.32 2.09 9.55
CA HIS A 360 19.56 3.33 9.65
C HIS A 360 18.31 3.21 10.56
N GLN A 361 18.07 2.07 11.20
CA GLN A 361 16.92 1.84 12.11
C GLN A 361 17.27 1.97 13.61
N CYS A 362 18.52 2.30 13.98
CA CYS A 362 18.95 2.49 15.38
C CYS A 362 18.85 3.94 15.83
#